data_e01dcf76645dd2d4b09cacf1b4eb31a6
#
_entry.id   e01dcf76645dd2d4b09cacf1b4eb31a6
#
_cell.length_a   1.000
_cell.length_b   1.000
_cell.length_c   1.000
_cell.angle_alpha   90.00
_cell.angle_beta   90.00
_cell.angle_gamma   90.00
#
_symmetry.space_group_name_H-M   'P 1'
#
loop_
_entity.id
_entity.type
_entity.pdbx_description
1 polymer ?
#
loop_
_entity_poly.entity_id
_entity_poly.type
_entity_poly.pdbx_seq_one_letter_code
_entity_poly.pdbx_strand_id
1 'polypeptide(L)'
;MLKADNLSKRYGRRTVLNRVTVSIAPGEFVAIMGPSGSGKTTLLNLLSGLDKPTSGRVNAPGRKQRAFVFQDYNLLESLNAQRNATLTARFSGRRPTRGQVAEVFDSLGLAGLERRLPAQLSGGQQQRVAVARALLAQAPYIFADEPTGALDDATASTVLSHLRAAARDGASVVMVTHSHLAAEAANRIISLEEVAHAGVA
;
A
#
# COMPACT_ATOMS: atom_id res chain seq x y z
N MET A 1 16.21 4.16 -0.01
CA MET A 1 15.50 5.31 -0.62
C MET A 1 14.92 4.87 -1.95
N LEU A 2 13.62 5.09 -2.17
CA LEU A 2 12.92 4.85 -3.43
C LEU A 2 12.96 6.15 -4.26
N LYS A 3 13.42 6.07 -5.51
CA LYS A 3 13.53 7.23 -6.41
C LYS A 3 12.87 6.94 -7.74
N ALA A 4 12.19 7.94 -8.25
CA ALA A 4 11.65 8.02 -9.59
C ALA A 4 12.10 9.34 -10.24
N ASP A 5 12.69 9.25 -11.43
CA ASP A 5 13.20 10.41 -12.18
C ASP A 5 12.50 10.50 -13.54
N ASN A 6 11.83 11.63 -13.78
CA ASN A 6 11.14 11.94 -15.04
C ASN A 6 10.24 10.79 -15.55
N LEU A 7 9.51 10.12 -14.63
CA LEU A 7 8.63 9.02 -14.98
C LEU A 7 7.48 9.48 -15.87
N SER A 8 7.35 8.87 -17.03
CA SER A 8 6.17 9.01 -17.87
C SER A 8 5.55 7.64 -18.14
N LYS A 9 4.22 7.60 -18.18
CA LYS A 9 3.47 6.40 -18.52
C LYS A 9 2.37 6.71 -19.52
N ARG A 10 2.36 5.92 -20.60
CA ARG A 10 1.33 5.97 -21.64
C ARG A 10 0.70 4.60 -21.80
N TYR A 11 -0.61 4.58 -21.99
CA TYR A 11 -1.36 3.42 -22.41
C TYR A 11 -1.99 3.73 -23.78
N GLY A 12 -1.45 3.12 -24.83
CA GLY A 12 -1.80 3.47 -26.20
C GLY A 12 -1.49 4.94 -26.50
N ARG A 13 -2.54 5.72 -26.83
CA ARG A 13 -2.41 7.16 -27.13
C ARG A 13 -2.57 8.06 -25.89
N ARG A 14 -3.03 7.52 -24.74
CA ARG A 14 -3.29 8.30 -23.53
C ARG A 14 -2.04 8.36 -22.66
N THR A 15 -1.53 9.56 -22.42
CA THR A 15 -0.52 9.82 -21.39
C THR A 15 -1.22 9.95 -20.03
N VAL A 16 -0.82 9.12 -19.07
CA VAL A 16 -1.38 9.10 -17.71
C VAL A 16 -0.47 9.81 -16.72
N LEU A 17 0.85 9.64 -16.89
CA LEU A 17 1.85 10.36 -16.09
C LEU A 17 2.86 11.01 -17.04
N ASN A 18 3.25 12.24 -16.72
CA ASN A 18 4.19 13.00 -17.53
C ASN A 18 5.33 13.56 -16.66
N ARG A 19 6.55 13.04 -16.84
CA ARG A 19 7.81 13.49 -16.20
C ARG A 19 7.75 13.63 -14.68
N VAL A 20 7.04 12.73 -14.00
CA VAL A 20 6.93 12.72 -12.54
C VAL A 20 8.26 12.37 -11.91
N THR A 21 8.76 13.23 -11.02
CA THR A 21 9.96 13.00 -10.21
C THR A 21 9.58 12.99 -8.75
N VAL A 22 9.93 11.90 -8.04
CA VAL A 22 9.62 11.72 -6.62
C VAL A 22 10.70 10.89 -5.93
N SER A 23 11.00 11.23 -4.69
CA SER A 23 11.87 10.43 -3.82
C SER A 23 11.19 10.17 -2.48
N ILE A 24 11.36 8.96 -1.95
CA ILE A 24 10.79 8.51 -0.67
C ILE A 24 11.93 7.91 0.16
N ALA A 25 12.13 8.49 1.35
CA ALA A 25 13.18 8.07 2.26
C ALA A 25 12.81 6.76 2.98
N PRO A 26 13.79 5.99 3.48
CA PRO A 26 13.52 4.92 4.43
C PRO A 26 12.80 5.47 5.66
N GLY A 27 11.79 4.76 6.14
CA GLY A 27 11.00 5.20 7.30
C GLY A 27 10.01 6.34 7.00
N GLU A 28 9.86 6.76 5.74
CA GLU A 28 8.92 7.80 5.36
C GLU A 28 7.54 7.19 5.02
N PHE A 29 6.49 7.80 5.56
CA PHE A 29 5.10 7.52 5.16
C PHE A 29 4.62 8.66 4.25
N VAL A 30 4.37 8.33 2.99
CA VAL A 30 3.93 9.29 1.96
C VAL A 30 2.52 8.96 1.49
N ALA A 31 1.67 9.98 1.43
CA ALA A 31 0.36 9.90 0.79
C ALA A 31 0.40 10.53 -0.60
N ILE A 32 -0.06 9.84 -1.62
CA ILE A 32 -0.26 10.35 -2.98
C ILE A 32 -1.73 10.69 -3.13
N MET A 33 -2.03 11.95 -3.35
CA MET A 33 -3.38 12.48 -3.54
C MET A 33 -3.59 13.03 -4.94
N GLY A 34 -4.85 13.21 -5.32
CA GLY A 34 -5.29 13.78 -6.58
C GLY A 34 -6.66 13.27 -7.00
N PRO A 35 -7.30 13.88 -8.00
CA PRO A 35 -8.63 13.50 -8.46
C PRO A 35 -8.66 12.06 -9.02
N SER A 36 -9.89 11.54 -9.18
CA SER A 36 -10.06 10.23 -9.83
C SER A 36 -9.52 10.29 -11.26
N GLY A 37 -8.78 9.24 -11.65
CA GLY A 37 -8.17 9.17 -12.98
C GLY A 37 -6.88 9.99 -13.17
N SER A 38 -6.34 10.65 -12.14
CA SER A 38 -5.08 11.41 -12.21
C SER A 38 -3.82 10.54 -12.34
N GLY A 39 -3.94 9.21 -12.22
CA GLY A 39 -2.81 8.29 -12.33
C GLY A 39 -2.16 7.87 -11.01
N LYS A 40 -2.81 8.06 -9.87
CA LYS A 40 -2.30 7.68 -8.53
C LYS A 40 -1.90 6.21 -8.46
N THR A 41 -2.83 5.31 -8.78
CA THR A 41 -2.58 3.85 -8.83
C THR A 41 -1.50 3.51 -9.86
N THR A 42 -1.46 4.23 -10.99
CA THR A 42 -0.39 4.05 -11.99
C THR A 42 0.97 4.41 -11.40
N LEU A 43 1.07 5.55 -10.70
CA LEU A 43 2.33 5.94 -10.03
C LEU A 43 2.72 4.92 -8.97
N LEU A 44 1.78 4.46 -8.14
CA LEU A 44 2.01 3.40 -7.15
C LEU A 44 2.57 2.13 -7.80
N ASN A 45 1.97 1.69 -8.92
CA ASN A 45 2.39 0.51 -9.66
C ASN A 45 3.80 0.65 -10.25
N LEU A 46 4.16 1.84 -10.75
CA LEU A 46 5.52 2.11 -11.24
C LEU A 46 6.53 2.12 -10.10
N LEU A 47 6.23 2.82 -9.01
CA LEU A 47 7.10 2.90 -7.83
C LEU A 47 7.34 1.53 -7.20
N SER A 48 6.32 0.70 -7.18
CA SER A 48 6.42 -0.66 -6.65
C SER A 48 7.03 -1.66 -7.61
N GLY A 49 7.18 -1.34 -8.91
CA GLY A 49 7.65 -2.26 -9.94
C GLY A 49 6.64 -3.34 -10.32
N LEU A 50 5.33 -3.10 -10.09
CA LEU A 50 4.24 -3.91 -10.67
C LEU A 50 4.06 -3.60 -12.16
N ASP A 51 4.37 -2.36 -12.56
CA ASP A 51 4.35 -1.92 -13.95
C ASP A 51 5.68 -1.24 -14.31
N LYS A 52 5.93 -1.05 -15.61
CA LYS A 52 7.15 -0.40 -16.13
C LYS A 52 6.81 0.98 -16.70
N PRO A 53 7.65 1.99 -16.51
CA PRO A 53 7.45 3.29 -17.13
C PRO A 53 7.65 3.20 -18.65
N THR A 54 7.00 4.10 -19.39
CA THR A 54 7.23 4.28 -20.83
C THR A 54 8.55 5.02 -21.05
N SER A 55 8.87 6.00 -20.18
CA SER A 55 10.15 6.70 -20.16
C SER A 55 10.46 7.15 -18.73
N GLY A 56 11.69 7.58 -18.48
CA GLY A 56 12.20 7.87 -17.14
C GLY A 56 12.74 6.62 -16.45
N ARG A 57 13.08 6.76 -15.17
CA ARG A 57 13.69 5.68 -14.37
C ARG A 57 13.06 5.59 -13.00
N VAL A 58 12.96 4.37 -12.48
CA VAL A 58 12.58 4.10 -11.09
C VAL A 58 13.46 2.96 -10.55
N ASN A 59 13.97 3.13 -9.33
CA ASN A 59 14.68 2.07 -8.61
C ASN A 59 13.69 1.22 -7.77
N ALA A 60 12.73 0.59 -8.45
CA ALA A 60 11.70 -0.18 -7.78
C ALA A 60 12.29 -1.32 -6.92
N PRO A 61 11.71 -1.58 -5.73
CA PRO A 61 12.18 -2.64 -4.85
C PRO A 61 11.96 -4.03 -5.45
N GLY A 62 12.81 -4.97 -5.08
CA GLY A 62 12.67 -6.37 -5.45
C GLY A 62 11.39 -7.00 -4.88
N ARG A 63 10.92 -8.11 -5.50
CA ARG A 63 9.65 -8.76 -5.11
C ARG A 63 9.55 -9.13 -3.63
N LYS A 64 10.65 -9.54 -2.99
CA LYS A 64 10.68 -9.91 -1.57
C LYS A 64 10.79 -8.72 -0.61
N GLN A 65 11.00 -7.52 -1.13
CA GLN A 65 11.20 -6.30 -0.36
C GLN A 65 9.94 -5.44 -0.27
N ARG A 66 8.82 -5.90 -0.86
CA ARG A 66 7.59 -5.13 -0.96
C ARG A 66 6.38 -5.91 -0.51
N ALA A 67 5.46 -5.21 0.15
CA ALA A 67 4.14 -5.69 0.51
C ALA A 67 3.07 -4.76 -0.06
N PHE A 68 1.87 -5.28 -0.28
CA PHE A 68 0.77 -4.55 -0.89
C PHE A 68 -0.52 -4.65 -0.08
N VAL A 69 -1.22 -3.53 0.00
CA VAL A 69 -2.64 -3.45 0.31
C VAL A 69 -3.34 -2.96 -0.95
N PHE A 70 -4.11 -3.81 -1.60
CA PHE A 70 -4.85 -3.49 -2.82
C PHE A 70 -6.26 -3.00 -2.49
N GLN A 71 -6.83 -2.17 -3.35
CA GLN A 71 -8.19 -1.65 -3.22
C GLN A 71 -9.23 -2.79 -3.18
N ASP A 72 -9.07 -3.82 -4.01
CA ASP A 72 -9.94 -5.01 -4.08
C ASP A 72 -9.47 -6.13 -3.15
N TYR A 73 -8.70 -5.80 -2.10
CA TYR A 73 -8.15 -6.70 -1.09
C TYR A 73 -7.24 -7.82 -1.65
N ASN A 74 -7.56 -8.39 -2.79
CA ASN A 74 -6.86 -9.50 -3.46
C ASN A 74 -6.55 -10.66 -2.48
N LEU A 75 -7.58 -11.08 -1.75
CA LEU A 75 -7.52 -12.27 -0.92
C LEU A 75 -7.74 -13.51 -1.78
N LEU A 76 -7.03 -14.58 -1.48
CA LEU A 76 -7.25 -15.88 -2.12
C LEU A 76 -8.47 -16.56 -1.48
N GLU A 77 -9.52 -16.78 -2.26
CA GLU A 77 -10.79 -17.34 -1.81
C GLU A 77 -10.66 -18.73 -1.16
N SER A 78 -9.67 -19.52 -1.60
CA SER A 78 -9.40 -20.86 -1.05
C SER A 78 -8.62 -20.86 0.27
N LEU A 79 -8.16 -19.70 0.73
CA LEU A 79 -7.40 -19.54 1.95
C LEU A 79 -8.21 -18.79 3.01
N ASN A 80 -8.15 -19.26 4.27
CA ASN A 80 -8.73 -18.53 5.39
C ASN A 80 -7.96 -17.23 5.68
N ALA A 81 -8.54 -16.38 6.54
CA ALA A 81 -7.98 -15.06 6.88
C ALA A 81 -6.51 -15.15 7.36
N GLN A 82 -6.19 -16.07 8.25
CA GLN A 82 -4.83 -16.27 8.75
C GLN A 82 -3.85 -16.67 7.65
N ARG A 83 -4.25 -17.57 6.76
CA ARG A 83 -3.39 -18.01 5.65
C ARG A 83 -3.19 -16.89 4.62
N ASN A 84 -4.23 -16.11 4.33
CA ASN A 84 -4.13 -14.90 3.51
C ASN A 84 -3.16 -13.89 4.14
N ALA A 85 -3.31 -13.60 5.43
CA ALA A 85 -2.48 -12.64 6.15
C ALA A 85 -0.99 -13.06 6.21
N THR A 86 -0.69 -14.34 6.27
CA THR A 86 0.71 -14.83 6.33
C THR A 86 1.34 -15.09 4.96
N LEU A 87 0.59 -14.93 3.87
CA LEU A 87 0.99 -15.35 2.53
C LEU A 87 2.26 -14.63 2.05
N THR A 88 2.27 -13.30 2.09
CA THR A 88 3.41 -12.48 1.63
C THR A 88 4.67 -12.75 2.45
N ALA A 89 4.55 -12.89 3.76
CA ALA A 89 5.67 -13.24 4.64
C ALA A 89 6.31 -14.57 4.21
N ARG A 90 5.49 -15.59 3.93
CA ARG A 90 5.98 -16.90 3.47
C ARG A 90 6.71 -16.84 2.13
N PHE A 91 6.20 -16.08 1.18
CA PHE A 91 6.89 -15.88 -0.11
C PHE A 91 8.23 -15.15 0.03
N SER A 92 8.35 -14.29 1.04
CA SER A 92 9.61 -13.62 1.35
C SER A 92 10.57 -14.46 2.20
N GLY A 93 10.19 -15.71 2.54
CA GLY A 93 10.98 -16.64 3.36
C GLY A 93 10.79 -16.45 4.87
N ARG A 94 9.86 -15.58 5.30
CA ARG A 94 9.53 -15.35 6.71
C ARG A 94 8.41 -16.29 7.16
N ARG A 95 8.43 -16.63 8.44
CA ARG A 95 7.38 -17.45 9.07
C ARG A 95 6.92 -16.77 10.36
N PRO A 96 5.91 -15.87 10.29
CA PRO A 96 5.36 -15.24 11.48
C PRO A 96 4.94 -16.30 12.50
N THR A 97 5.27 -16.09 13.76
CA THR A 97 4.87 -16.96 14.87
C THR A 97 3.36 -16.84 15.10
N ARG A 98 2.77 -17.83 15.81
CA ARG A 98 1.36 -17.76 16.19
C ARG A 98 1.06 -16.52 17.04
N GLY A 99 1.98 -16.14 17.95
CA GLY A 99 1.85 -14.93 18.77
C GLY A 99 1.79 -13.66 17.91
N GLN A 100 2.72 -13.49 16.96
CA GLN A 100 2.72 -12.34 16.05
C GLN A 100 1.44 -12.24 15.21
N VAL A 101 0.93 -13.37 14.74
CA VAL A 101 -0.34 -13.38 13.99
C VAL A 101 -1.51 -12.99 14.90
N ALA A 102 -1.57 -13.54 16.11
CA ALA A 102 -2.64 -13.24 17.07
C ALA A 102 -2.61 -11.74 17.46
N GLU A 103 -1.45 -11.19 17.75
CA GLU A 103 -1.26 -9.77 18.07
C GLU A 103 -1.75 -8.85 16.95
N VAL A 104 -1.35 -9.12 15.69
CA VAL A 104 -1.79 -8.32 14.54
C VAL A 104 -3.30 -8.47 14.31
N PHE A 105 -3.87 -9.68 14.47
CA PHE A 105 -5.30 -9.89 14.32
C PHE A 105 -6.09 -9.17 15.40
N ASP A 106 -5.65 -9.25 16.65
CA ASP A 106 -6.29 -8.56 17.77
C ASP A 106 -6.26 -7.04 17.58
N SER A 107 -5.09 -6.49 17.28
CA SER A 107 -4.89 -5.04 17.07
C SER A 107 -5.69 -4.47 15.89
N LEU A 108 -6.05 -5.31 14.91
CA LEU A 108 -6.91 -4.94 13.77
C LEU A 108 -8.38 -5.32 13.98
N GLY A 109 -8.78 -5.81 15.18
CA GLY A 109 -10.14 -6.23 15.48
C GLY A 109 -10.59 -7.43 14.62
N LEU A 110 -9.67 -8.36 14.36
CA LEU A 110 -9.90 -9.59 13.60
C LEU A 110 -9.83 -10.85 14.48
N ALA A 111 -9.69 -10.71 15.81
CA ALA A 111 -9.64 -11.83 16.74
C ALA A 111 -10.87 -12.74 16.58
N GLY A 112 -10.62 -14.06 16.50
CA GLY A 112 -11.67 -15.07 16.27
C GLY A 112 -12.09 -15.26 14.81
N LEU A 113 -11.54 -14.47 13.86
CA LEU A 113 -11.85 -14.59 12.43
C LEU A 113 -10.77 -15.36 11.64
N GLU A 114 -9.73 -15.87 12.29
CA GLU A 114 -8.54 -16.48 11.67
C GLU A 114 -8.88 -17.61 10.69
N ARG A 115 -9.95 -18.37 11.00
CA ARG A 115 -10.38 -19.53 10.21
C ARG A 115 -11.43 -19.19 9.15
N ARG A 116 -11.96 -17.99 9.12
CA ARG A 116 -12.98 -17.57 8.15
C ARG A 116 -12.40 -17.47 6.74
N LEU A 117 -13.15 -17.91 5.75
CA LEU A 117 -12.85 -17.69 4.33
C LEU A 117 -13.26 -16.25 3.92
N PRO A 118 -12.69 -15.67 2.85
CA PRO A 118 -13.05 -14.33 2.39
C PRO A 118 -14.55 -14.12 2.23
N ALA A 119 -15.28 -15.07 1.67
CA ALA A 119 -16.74 -15.00 1.51
C ALA A 119 -17.52 -14.94 2.83
N GLN A 120 -16.89 -15.24 3.97
CA GLN A 120 -17.48 -15.19 5.31
C GLN A 120 -17.10 -13.91 6.07
N LEU A 121 -16.39 -12.99 5.42
CA LEU A 121 -15.91 -11.73 5.98
C LEU A 121 -16.62 -10.55 5.32
N SER A 122 -16.93 -9.50 6.10
CA SER A 122 -17.38 -8.24 5.52
C SER A 122 -16.25 -7.58 4.71
N GLY A 123 -16.58 -6.62 3.83
CA GLY A 123 -15.58 -5.87 3.06
C GLY A 123 -14.52 -5.22 3.95
N GLY A 124 -14.94 -4.57 5.05
CA GLY A 124 -14.00 -3.99 6.01
C GLY A 124 -13.13 -5.02 6.74
N GLN A 125 -13.65 -6.23 7.01
CA GLN A 125 -12.84 -7.32 7.57
C GLN A 125 -11.83 -7.85 6.55
N GLN A 126 -12.23 -8.00 5.29
CA GLN A 126 -11.33 -8.39 4.20
C GLN A 126 -10.21 -7.36 4.01
N GLN A 127 -10.54 -6.08 4.04
CA GLN A 127 -9.55 -5.00 3.97
C GLN A 127 -8.53 -5.08 5.11
N ARG A 128 -9.00 -5.28 6.35
CA ARG A 128 -8.11 -5.45 7.50
C ARG A 128 -7.23 -6.71 7.41
N VAL A 129 -7.73 -7.80 6.82
CA VAL A 129 -6.91 -8.98 6.51
C VAL A 129 -5.83 -8.66 5.47
N ALA A 130 -6.14 -7.85 4.44
CA ALA A 130 -5.15 -7.39 3.47
C ALA A 130 -4.08 -6.48 4.12
N VAL A 131 -4.47 -5.63 5.08
CA VAL A 131 -3.53 -4.84 5.89
C VAL A 131 -2.67 -5.77 6.78
N ALA A 132 -3.27 -6.73 7.50
CA ALA A 132 -2.53 -7.73 8.28
C ALA A 132 -1.48 -8.46 7.44
N ARG A 133 -1.82 -8.80 6.18
CA ARG A 133 -0.89 -9.41 5.22
C ARG A 133 0.33 -8.53 4.94
N ALA A 134 0.12 -7.23 4.80
CA ALA A 134 1.21 -6.29 4.56
C ALA A 134 2.09 -6.10 5.83
N LEU A 135 1.48 -5.98 7.01
CA LEU A 135 2.20 -5.82 8.27
C LEU A 135 3.03 -7.07 8.63
N LEU A 136 2.43 -8.26 8.54
CA LEU A 136 3.12 -9.53 8.84
C LEU A 136 4.25 -9.84 7.86
N ALA A 137 4.25 -9.26 6.66
CA ALA A 137 5.35 -9.36 5.72
C ALA A 137 6.62 -8.68 6.25
N GLN A 138 6.51 -7.63 7.07
CA GLN A 138 7.61 -6.79 7.55
C GLN A 138 8.58 -6.42 6.41
N ALA A 139 8.00 -6.03 5.29
CA ALA A 139 8.76 -5.66 4.10
C ALA A 139 9.31 -4.23 4.24
N PRO A 140 10.51 -3.94 3.71
CA PRO A 140 11.07 -2.58 3.70
C PRO A 140 10.19 -1.54 2.99
N TYR A 141 9.28 -1.98 2.12
CA TYR A 141 8.36 -1.12 1.38
C TYR A 141 6.93 -1.65 1.47
N ILE A 142 6.00 -0.79 1.85
CA ILE A 142 4.55 -1.07 1.85
C ILE A 142 3.89 -0.12 0.85
N PHE A 143 3.18 -0.69 -0.11
CA PHE A 143 2.39 0.04 -1.10
C PHE A 143 0.91 -0.21 -0.82
N ALA A 144 0.15 0.85 -0.59
CA ALA A 144 -1.25 0.75 -0.20
C ALA A 144 -2.12 1.60 -1.14
N ASP A 145 -3.06 0.95 -1.83
CA ASP A 145 -4.05 1.61 -2.68
C ASP A 145 -5.39 1.62 -1.94
N GLU A 146 -5.83 2.79 -1.50
CA GLU A 146 -7.05 3.04 -0.72
C GLU A 146 -7.22 2.10 0.49
N PRO A 147 -6.24 2.01 1.41
CA PRO A 147 -6.23 1.00 2.47
C PRO A 147 -7.36 1.14 3.50
N THR A 148 -8.10 2.23 3.47
CA THR A 148 -9.19 2.54 4.40
C THR A 148 -10.55 2.75 3.72
N GLY A 149 -10.64 2.55 2.41
CA GLY A 149 -11.83 2.91 1.61
C GLY A 149 -13.13 2.19 2.00
N ALA A 150 -13.04 1.00 2.62
CA ALA A 150 -14.21 0.22 3.06
C ALA A 150 -14.42 0.24 4.58
N LEU A 151 -13.76 1.18 5.30
CA LEU A 151 -13.75 1.23 6.76
C LEU A 151 -14.46 2.48 7.27
N ASP A 152 -15.06 2.37 8.46
CA ASP A 152 -15.47 3.53 9.26
C ASP A 152 -14.25 4.28 9.81
N ASP A 153 -14.43 5.54 10.25
CA ASP A 153 -13.35 6.42 10.67
C ASP A 153 -12.52 5.86 11.83
N ALA A 154 -13.14 5.19 12.80
CA ALA A 154 -12.43 4.62 13.95
C ALA A 154 -11.52 3.46 13.51
N THR A 155 -12.06 2.58 12.66
CA THR A 155 -11.30 1.45 12.10
C THR A 155 -10.22 1.95 11.12
N ALA A 156 -10.51 2.98 10.32
CA ALA A 156 -9.54 3.64 9.44
C ALA A 156 -8.37 4.21 10.24
N SER A 157 -8.64 4.94 11.33
CA SER A 157 -7.61 5.47 12.22
C SER A 157 -6.71 4.39 12.80
N THR A 158 -7.29 3.23 13.16
CA THR A 158 -6.52 2.07 13.64
C THR A 158 -5.57 1.55 12.55
N VAL A 159 -6.06 1.33 11.33
CA VAL A 159 -5.25 0.88 10.20
C VAL A 159 -4.12 1.88 9.89
N LEU A 160 -4.43 3.18 9.85
CA LEU A 160 -3.44 4.23 9.59
C LEU A 160 -2.37 4.29 10.68
N SER A 161 -2.73 4.08 11.96
CA SER A 161 -1.77 4.02 13.06
C SER A 161 -0.78 2.87 12.89
N HIS A 162 -1.23 1.70 12.42
CA HIS A 162 -0.37 0.56 12.12
C HIS A 162 0.58 0.83 10.94
N LEU A 163 0.10 1.47 9.88
CA LEU A 163 0.95 1.86 8.75
C LEU A 163 2.00 2.90 9.19
N ARG A 164 1.61 3.86 10.04
CA ARG A 164 2.53 4.84 10.62
C ARG A 164 3.56 4.18 11.55
N ALA A 165 3.16 3.18 12.35
CA ALA A 165 4.08 2.40 13.17
C ALA A 165 5.10 1.64 12.30
N ALA A 166 4.65 0.97 11.24
CA ALA A 166 5.55 0.31 10.30
C ALA A 166 6.57 1.27 9.67
N ALA A 167 6.16 2.52 9.37
CA ALA A 167 7.10 3.54 8.90
C ALA A 167 8.12 3.94 9.97
N ARG A 168 7.70 4.14 11.22
CA ARG A 168 8.62 4.41 12.36
C ARG A 168 9.62 3.28 12.59
N ASP A 169 9.22 2.05 12.31
CA ASP A 169 10.06 0.85 12.38
C ASP A 169 10.98 0.69 11.16
N GLY A 170 11.00 1.67 10.25
CA GLY A 170 11.93 1.78 9.14
C GLY A 170 11.39 1.39 7.78
N ALA A 171 10.15 0.93 7.64
CA ALA A 171 9.55 0.68 6.33
C ALA A 171 9.22 2.01 5.61
N SER A 172 9.41 2.06 4.30
CA SER A 172 8.85 3.16 3.48
C SER A 172 7.41 2.81 3.12
N VAL A 173 6.45 3.64 3.52
CA VAL A 173 5.03 3.44 3.23
C VAL A 173 4.59 4.42 2.16
N VAL A 174 4.03 3.92 1.06
CA VAL A 174 3.46 4.72 -0.03
C VAL A 174 1.98 4.40 -0.12
N MET A 175 1.16 5.37 0.22
CA MET A 175 -0.29 5.22 0.22
C MET A 175 -0.90 6.10 -0.87
N VAL A 176 -1.81 5.55 -1.63
CA VAL A 176 -2.73 6.32 -2.49
C VAL A 176 -4.05 6.45 -1.77
N THR A 177 -4.58 7.65 -1.70
CA THR A 177 -5.90 7.89 -1.11
C THR A 177 -6.54 9.17 -1.64
N HIS A 178 -7.86 9.23 -1.57
CA HIS A 178 -8.65 10.45 -1.75
C HIS A 178 -9.17 11.01 -0.41
N SER A 179 -8.97 10.29 0.69
CA SER A 179 -9.37 10.70 2.04
C SER A 179 -8.34 11.66 2.64
N HIS A 180 -8.78 12.87 3.02
CA HIS A 180 -7.94 13.83 3.73
C HIS A 180 -7.50 13.29 5.09
N LEU A 181 -8.40 12.64 5.83
CA LEU A 181 -8.09 11.98 7.11
C LEU A 181 -6.94 10.97 6.95
N ALA A 182 -6.98 10.15 5.88
CA ALA A 182 -5.92 9.20 5.62
C ALA A 182 -4.60 9.90 5.26
N ALA A 183 -4.66 10.99 4.49
CA ALA A 183 -3.48 11.74 4.09
C ALA A 183 -2.79 12.43 5.27
N GLU A 184 -3.52 12.90 6.27
CA GLU A 184 -2.99 13.49 7.51
C GLU A 184 -2.17 12.50 8.35
N ALA A 185 -2.40 11.20 8.16
CA ALA A 185 -1.58 10.17 8.81
C ALA A 185 -0.16 10.09 8.22
N ALA A 186 0.08 10.57 7.01
CA ALA A 186 1.37 10.54 6.35
C ALA A 186 2.32 11.65 6.86
N ASN A 187 3.63 11.43 6.67
CA ASN A 187 4.64 12.47 6.94
C ASN A 187 4.63 13.56 5.87
N ARG A 188 4.26 13.20 4.63
CA ARG A 188 4.23 14.09 3.48
C ARG A 188 3.13 13.69 2.50
N ILE A 189 2.51 14.69 1.91
CA ILE A 189 1.54 14.51 0.83
C ILE A 189 2.19 14.90 -0.50
N ILE A 190 1.97 14.08 -1.52
CA ILE A 190 2.34 14.35 -2.91
C ILE A 190 1.02 14.55 -3.68
N SER A 191 0.80 15.78 -4.15
CA SER A 191 -0.30 16.08 -5.05
C SER A 191 0.11 15.75 -6.48
N LEU A 192 -0.61 14.84 -7.14
CA LEU A 192 -0.33 14.52 -8.55
C LEU A 192 -0.66 15.68 -9.52
N GLU A 193 -1.52 16.60 -9.15
CA GLU A 193 -1.79 17.80 -9.93
C GLU A 193 -0.56 18.71 -9.96
N GLU A 194 0.08 18.95 -8.82
CA GLU A 194 1.26 19.80 -8.71
C GLU A 194 2.47 19.18 -9.41
N VAL A 195 2.69 17.88 -9.25
CA VAL A 195 3.85 17.19 -9.83
C VAL A 195 3.73 17.06 -11.35
N ALA A 196 2.51 16.94 -11.89
CA ALA A 196 2.27 16.90 -13.33
C ALA A 196 2.52 18.28 -14.00
N HIS A 197 2.37 19.39 -13.27
CA HIS A 197 2.61 20.75 -13.78
C HIS A 197 4.06 21.19 -13.64
N ALA A 198 4.80 20.71 -12.65
CA ALA A 198 6.21 21.03 -12.46
C ALA A 198 7.13 20.49 -13.57
N GLY A 199 6.66 19.60 -14.43
CA GLY A 199 7.39 19.05 -15.58
C GLY A 199 7.16 19.78 -16.91
N VAL A 200 6.50 20.94 -16.91
CA VAL A 200 6.16 21.72 -18.13
C VAL A 200 6.94 23.05 -18.22
N ALA A 201 7.90 23.31 -17.34
CA ALA A 201 8.78 24.47 -17.40
C ALA A 201 10.11 24.15 -18.09
#